data_81baf6ff75cb47c9cae24f3a47f9426c
#
_entry.id   81baf6ff75cb47c9cae24f3a47f9426c
#
_cell.length_a   1.000
_cell.length_b   1.000
_cell.length_c   1.000
_cell.angle_alpha   90.00
_cell.angle_beta   90.00
_cell.angle_gamma   90.00
#
_symmetry.space_group_name_H-M   'P 1'
#
loop_
_entity.id
_entity.type
_entity.pdbx_description
1 polymer ?
#
loop_
_entity_poly.entity_id
_entity_poly.type
_entity_poly.pdbx_seq_one_letter_code
_entity_poly.pdbx_strand_id
1 'polypeptide(L)'
;MKKTITTLLALGLLCAASINTMGDDEVTIPTKYINILGQTKPIPVAMSGFTGETADVLKFDLTVQGFTFVSPDTAQYLISGSDSGDVTGTLSDKIAQKVKFSRGYNGATKRRQAHAFADDIVEAITGKKGIGETKIAFKDQPTGYGPGEIYVADFDGHNARPVTTDGAIVAKPAWVPRQLALYYTSYARGNPDIFYHNLTDGQRRVLAGYSGLNTSAAVSPDGSKIAMVLDKTGSVNVWTCNADGSNLRHVTSGIEDSSPCWSPNGRWICYATKVNSRRRLAKVPAAGGAVQYLNTAGVSNPTEPDWSPDGKYIAFTSQMGDFSICVMPADGSQTPTVLVSGQNPSWSPNSRTLVYNHAVGHRQILSVLDVFTKQYKDCPHVPGSNSQPAWERKD
;
A
#
# COMPACT_ATOMS: atom_id res chain seq x y z
N MET A 1 42.92 18.34 53.17
CA MET A 1 42.78 17.35 52.08
C MET A 1 41.41 17.54 51.44
N LYS A 2 41.39 18.22 50.30
CA LYS A 2 40.13 18.55 49.56
C LYS A 2 39.89 17.45 48.51
N LYS A 3 38.71 16.83 48.53
CA LYS A 3 38.25 15.92 47.48
C LYS A 3 37.50 16.73 46.43
N THR A 4 38.00 16.73 45.22
CA THR A 4 37.37 17.34 44.03
C THR A 4 36.41 16.34 43.40
N ILE A 5 35.14 16.73 43.25
CA ILE A 5 34.11 16.00 42.50
C ILE A 5 34.08 16.60 41.10
N THR A 6 34.38 15.79 40.10
CA THR A 6 34.31 16.17 38.68
C THR A 6 32.92 15.85 38.13
N THR A 7 32.18 16.90 37.81
CA THR A 7 30.88 16.80 37.14
C THR A 7 31.09 16.85 35.63
N LEU A 8 30.69 15.81 34.87
CA LEU A 8 30.67 15.84 33.42
C LEU A 8 29.48 16.66 32.94
N LEU A 9 29.72 17.78 32.31
CA LEU A 9 28.74 18.52 31.52
C LEU A 9 28.73 17.98 30.09
N ALA A 10 27.57 17.56 29.61
CA ALA A 10 27.33 17.27 28.20
C ALA A 10 27.15 18.60 27.45
N LEU A 11 28.05 18.89 26.52
CA LEU A 11 27.99 20.06 25.62
C LEU A 11 26.99 19.76 24.48
N GLY A 12 25.84 20.43 24.50
CA GLY A 12 24.99 20.57 23.31
C GLY A 12 25.56 21.69 22.42
N LEU A 13 25.91 21.36 21.19
CA LEU A 13 26.32 22.34 20.17
C LEU A 13 25.10 23.14 19.71
N LEU A 14 24.96 24.38 20.18
CA LEU A 14 24.14 25.41 19.55
C LEU A 14 24.99 26.10 18.47
N CYS A 15 24.65 25.88 17.20
CA CYS A 15 25.11 26.76 16.12
C CYS A 15 24.31 28.06 16.16
N ALA A 16 24.90 29.11 16.68
CA ALA A 16 24.41 30.49 16.55
C ALA A 16 24.72 30.98 15.12
N ALA A 17 23.71 31.15 14.29
CA ALA A 17 23.81 31.89 13.04
C ALA A 17 23.60 33.37 13.33
N SER A 18 24.58 34.19 12.99
CA SER A 18 24.55 35.65 13.06
C SER A 18 23.46 36.22 12.17
N ILE A 19 22.56 36.99 12.74
CA ILE A 19 21.50 37.69 12.03
C ILE A 19 22.09 39.02 11.52
N ASN A 20 22.28 39.13 10.20
CA ASN A 20 22.44 40.42 9.53
C ASN A 20 21.02 40.94 9.15
N THR A 21 20.67 42.06 9.76
CA THR A 21 19.43 42.81 9.44
C THR A 21 19.62 43.60 8.16
N MET A 22 18.98 43.16 7.09
CA MET A 22 18.60 44.00 5.94
C MET A 22 17.39 43.36 5.23
N GLY A 23 16.24 44.10 5.20
CA GLY A 23 15.10 43.88 4.30
C GLY A 23 14.05 42.92 4.83
N ASP A 24 12.84 43.42 4.96
CA ASP A 24 11.60 42.64 5.23
C ASP A 24 11.26 41.71 4.05
N ASP A 25 11.94 40.57 3.96
CA ASP A 25 11.47 39.41 3.22
C ASP A 25 11.07 38.36 4.26
N GLU A 26 9.78 38.17 4.41
CA GLU A 26 9.18 37.13 5.24
C GLU A 26 9.68 35.77 4.75
N VAL A 27 10.72 35.23 5.38
CA VAL A 27 11.22 33.88 5.13
C VAL A 27 10.16 32.91 5.65
N THR A 28 9.22 32.55 4.78
CA THR A 28 8.32 31.43 5.00
C THR A 28 9.20 30.17 5.08
N ILE A 29 9.54 29.74 6.29
CA ILE A 29 10.15 28.42 6.53
C ILE A 29 9.08 27.40 6.13
N PRO A 30 9.28 26.63 5.06
CA PRO A 30 8.35 25.56 4.75
C PRO A 30 8.39 24.59 5.92
N THR A 31 7.29 24.46 6.64
CA THR A 31 7.14 23.47 7.70
C THR A 31 7.33 22.09 7.05
N LYS A 32 8.53 21.57 7.12
CA LYS A 32 8.87 20.25 6.61
C LYS A 32 8.12 19.27 7.53
N TYR A 33 6.95 18.81 7.11
CA TYR A 33 6.20 17.79 7.83
C TYR A 33 7.08 16.54 7.90
N ILE A 34 7.62 16.28 9.07
CA ILE A 34 8.30 15.02 9.35
C ILE A 34 7.18 13.98 9.49
N ASN A 35 6.92 13.23 8.42
CA ASN A 35 5.98 12.13 8.43
C ASN A 35 6.57 10.98 9.25
N ILE A 36 6.07 10.81 10.46
CA ILE A 36 6.44 9.69 11.35
C ILE A 36 5.32 8.65 11.27
N LEU A 37 5.69 7.41 10.99
CA LEU A 37 4.76 6.30 10.88
C LEU A 37 3.88 6.19 12.13
N GLY A 38 2.56 6.27 11.91
CA GLY A 38 1.56 6.13 12.96
C GLY A 38 1.49 7.24 14.00
N GLN A 39 2.21 8.34 13.84
CA GLN A 39 2.27 9.44 14.82
C GLN A 39 2.02 10.83 14.21
N THR A 40 1.89 10.91 12.89
CA THR A 40 1.60 12.18 12.22
C THR A 40 0.16 12.60 12.49
N LYS A 41 -0.03 13.86 12.89
CA LYS A 41 -1.40 14.39 13.07
C LYS A 41 -2.06 14.57 11.70
N PRO A 42 -3.35 14.19 11.55
CA PRO A 42 -4.10 14.46 10.34
C PRO A 42 -4.23 15.95 10.06
N ILE A 43 -4.31 16.32 8.80
CA ILE A 43 -4.51 17.70 8.35
C ILE A 43 -5.97 18.08 8.57
N PRO A 44 -6.29 19.12 9.38
CA PRO A 44 -7.67 19.48 9.68
C PRO A 44 -8.30 20.26 8.52
N VAL A 45 -9.44 19.77 8.02
CA VAL A 45 -10.22 20.38 6.94
C VAL A 45 -11.68 20.55 7.37
N ALA A 46 -12.34 21.56 6.85
CA ALA A 46 -13.79 21.69 6.93
C ALA A 46 -14.39 21.64 5.52
N MET A 47 -15.55 20.99 5.40
CA MET A 47 -16.21 20.75 4.13
C MET A 47 -17.66 21.26 4.16
N SER A 48 -18.10 21.91 3.08
CA SER A 48 -19.47 22.41 2.92
C SER A 48 -19.93 22.36 1.46
N GLY A 49 -21.26 22.29 1.25
CA GLY A 49 -21.89 22.36 -0.06
C GLY A 49 -21.96 21.02 -0.83
N PHE A 50 -21.57 19.90 -0.22
CA PHE A 50 -21.69 18.57 -0.80
C PHE A 50 -22.62 17.69 0.04
N THR A 51 -23.35 16.80 -0.63
CA THR A 51 -24.33 15.91 -0.01
C THR A 51 -24.23 14.47 -0.55
N GLY A 52 -24.90 13.52 0.12
CA GLY A 52 -25.01 12.13 -0.34
C GLY A 52 -23.68 11.51 -0.76
N GLU A 53 -23.67 10.82 -1.90
CA GLU A 53 -22.51 10.08 -2.41
C GLU A 53 -21.26 10.96 -2.58
N THR A 54 -21.41 12.18 -3.07
CA THR A 54 -20.27 13.12 -3.25
C THR A 54 -19.58 13.41 -1.91
N ALA A 55 -20.35 13.71 -0.88
CA ALA A 55 -19.81 13.97 0.45
C ALA A 55 -19.16 12.74 1.06
N ASP A 56 -19.74 11.55 0.86
CA ASP A 56 -19.22 10.29 1.40
C ASP A 56 -17.89 9.91 0.73
N VAL A 57 -17.78 10.05 -0.59
CA VAL A 57 -16.53 9.85 -1.35
C VAL A 57 -15.44 10.80 -0.85
N LEU A 58 -15.72 12.10 -0.79
CA LEU A 58 -14.73 13.09 -0.33
C LEU A 58 -14.25 12.78 1.10
N LYS A 59 -15.18 12.38 2.00
CA LYS A 59 -14.82 12.00 3.37
C LYS A 59 -13.97 10.74 3.41
N PHE A 60 -14.30 9.73 2.61
CA PHE A 60 -13.52 8.50 2.53
C PHE A 60 -12.11 8.79 2.04
N ASP A 61 -12.00 9.38 0.85
CA ASP A 61 -10.74 9.62 0.16
C ASP A 61 -9.77 10.46 0.98
N LEU A 62 -10.28 11.58 1.53
CA LEU A 62 -9.43 12.47 2.31
C LEU A 62 -9.03 11.85 3.66
N THR A 63 -9.93 11.11 4.33
CA THR A 63 -9.58 10.45 5.60
C THR A 63 -8.42 9.47 5.41
N VAL A 64 -8.49 8.59 4.39
CA VAL A 64 -7.46 7.57 4.15
C VAL A 64 -6.18 8.15 3.52
N GLN A 65 -6.15 9.43 3.22
CA GLN A 65 -4.98 10.17 2.74
C GLN A 65 -4.46 11.21 3.76
N GLY A 66 -4.89 11.08 5.03
CA GLY A 66 -4.31 11.81 6.15
C GLY A 66 -4.98 13.12 6.49
N PHE A 67 -6.25 13.30 6.15
CA PHE A 67 -7.04 14.46 6.54
C PHE A 67 -8.05 14.12 7.63
N THR A 68 -8.47 15.10 8.41
CA THR A 68 -9.54 14.96 9.40
C THR A 68 -10.54 16.11 9.26
N PHE A 69 -11.83 15.75 9.36
CA PHE A 69 -12.91 16.74 9.26
C PHE A 69 -13.20 17.36 10.63
N VAL A 70 -13.16 18.67 10.67
CA VAL A 70 -13.36 19.50 11.86
C VAL A 70 -14.30 20.65 11.57
N SER A 71 -14.67 21.44 12.62
CA SER A 71 -15.43 22.67 12.42
C SER A 71 -14.63 23.71 11.60
N PRO A 72 -15.31 24.62 10.88
CA PRO A 72 -14.62 25.66 10.09
C PRO A 72 -13.65 26.52 10.93
N ASP A 73 -13.92 26.70 12.22
CA ASP A 73 -13.09 27.53 13.10
C ASP A 73 -11.72 26.92 13.36
N THR A 74 -11.64 25.58 13.44
CA THR A 74 -10.42 24.82 13.76
C THR A 74 -9.74 24.22 12.52
N ALA A 75 -10.37 24.35 11.35
CA ALA A 75 -9.83 23.87 10.09
C ALA A 75 -8.63 24.70 9.63
N GLN A 76 -7.64 24.04 9.01
CA GLN A 76 -6.55 24.69 8.28
C GLN A 76 -6.96 25.01 6.84
N TYR A 77 -7.73 24.11 6.22
CA TYR A 77 -8.24 24.28 4.86
C TYR A 77 -9.77 24.21 4.83
N LEU A 78 -10.37 25.01 3.95
CA LEU A 78 -11.80 25.00 3.69
C LEU A 78 -12.05 24.41 2.29
N ILE A 79 -12.90 23.39 2.25
CA ILE A 79 -13.37 22.72 1.04
C ILE A 79 -14.82 23.12 0.86
N SER A 80 -15.14 23.80 -0.23
CA SER A 80 -16.52 24.23 -0.52
C SER A 80 -16.87 23.97 -1.97
N GLY A 81 -18.15 23.84 -2.27
CA GLY A 81 -18.59 23.64 -3.65
C GLY A 81 -20.04 23.23 -3.77
N SER A 82 -20.39 22.56 -4.85
CA SER A 82 -21.75 22.09 -5.13
C SER A 82 -21.71 20.79 -5.93
N ASP A 83 -22.71 19.95 -5.73
CA ASP A 83 -22.98 18.71 -6.46
C ASP A 83 -24.40 18.66 -7.03
N SER A 84 -25.09 19.79 -7.13
CA SER A 84 -26.43 19.87 -7.72
C SER A 84 -26.47 19.60 -9.24
N GLY A 85 -25.38 19.91 -9.94
CA GLY A 85 -25.05 19.52 -11.31
C GLY A 85 -23.79 18.70 -11.33
N ASP A 86 -22.86 18.99 -12.24
CA ASP A 86 -21.49 18.49 -12.14
C ASP A 86 -20.83 19.01 -10.87
N VAL A 87 -19.90 18.25 -10.32
CA VAL A 87 -19.19 18.64 -9.09
C VAL A 87 -18.34 19.87 -9.37
N THR A 88 -18.54 20.91 -8.58
CA THR A 88 -17.67 22.09 -8.55
C THR A 88 -17.04 22.20 -7.17
N GLY A 89 -15.74 22.47 -7.11
CA GLY A 89 -15.02 22.50 -5.85
C GLY A 89 -14.00 23.62 -5.75
N THR A 90 -13.89 24.19 -4.56
CA THR A 90 -12.92 25.21 -4.20
C THR A 90 -12.16 24.78 -2.96
N LEU A 91 -10.83 24.87 -3.00
CA LEU A 91 -9.94 24.67 -1.86
C LEU A 91 -9.35 26.01 -1.46
N SER A 92 -9.52 26.40 -0.19
CA SER A 92 -8.94 27.61 0.39
C SER A 92 -8.03 27.27 1.56
N ASP A 93 -6.87 27.91 1.61
CA ASP A 93 -5.97 27.89 2.75
C ASP A 93 -6.38 29.02 3.71
N LYS A 94 -6.88 28.66 4.88
CA LYS A 94 -7.41 29.60 5.87
C LYS A 94 -6.28 30.38 6.55
N ILE A 95 -5.12 29.76 6.73
CA ILE A 95 -3.96 30.40 7.37
C ILE A 95 -3.36 31.43 6.42
N ALA A 96 -3.14 31.04 5.16
CA ALA A 96 -2.61 31.94 4.13
C ALA A 96 -3.67 32.91 3.56
N GLN A 97 -4.95 32.79 3.96
CA GLN A 97 -6.09 33.56 3.45
C GLN A 97 -6.17 33.58 1.92
N LYS A 98 -5.89 32.43 1.29
CA LYS A 98 -5.75 32.32 -0.17
C LYS A 98 -6.56 31.14 -0.70
N VAL A 99 -7.28 31.36 -1.82
CA VAL A 99 -7.83 30.27 -2.63
C VAL A 99 -6.67 29.56 -3.34
N LYS A 100 -6.52 28.27 -3.10
CA LYS A 100 -5.52 27.43 -3.80
C LYS A 100 -5.98 27.12 -5.21
N PHE A 101 -7.22 26.72 -5.37
CA PHE A 101 -7.87 26.53 -6.66
C PHE A 101 -9.39 26.53 -6.54
N SER A 102 -10.09 26.76 -7.69
CA SER A 102 -11.51 26.54 -7.88
C SER A 102 -11.72 25.91 -9.24
N ARG A 103 -12.41 24.76 -9.30
CA ARG A 103 -12.54 23.94 -10.52
C ARG A 103 -13.92 23.29 -10.62
N GLY A 104 -14.34 23.02 -11.87
CA GLY A 104 -15.44 22.11 -12.20
C GLY A 104 -14.89 20.75 -12.63
N TYR A 105 -15.60 19.69 -12.25
CA TYR A 105 -15.24 18.32 -12.56
C TYR A 105 -16.33 17.71 -13.42
N ASN A 106 -15.97 17.25 -14.61
CA ASN A 106 -16.84 16.53 -15.51
C ASN A 106 -16.41 15.05 -15.57
N GLY A 107 -17.34 14.16 -15.80
CA GLY A 107 -17.06 12.72 -15.84
C GLY A 107 -18.38 11.94 -15.91
N ALA A 108 -18.28 10.61 -16.12
CA ALA A 108 -19.44 9.75 -16.32
C ALA A 108 -20.36 9.65 -15.09
N THR A 109 -19.83 9.87 -13.87
CA THR A 109 -20.58 9.78 -12.62
C THR A 109 -20.11 10.84 -11.62
N LYS A 110 -21.01 11.27 -10.71
CA LYS A 110 -20.65 12.17 -9.60
C LYS A 110 -19.57 11.60 -8.70
N ARG A 111 -19.59 10.29 -8.51
CA ARG A 111 -18.56 9.57 -7.77
C ARG A 111 -17.17 9.80 -8.35
N ARG A 112 -17.01 9.61 -9.68
CA ARG A 112 -15.73 9.83 -10.35
C ARG A 112 -15.28 11.29 -10.28
N GLN A 113 -16.23 12.24 -10.38
CA GLN A 113 -15.96 13.67 -10.23
C GLN A 113 -15.48 13.98 -8.80
N ALA A 114 -16.07 13.37 -7.78
CA ALA A 114 -15.68 13.55 -6.39
C ALA A 114 -14.27 12.99 -6.11
N HIS A 115 -13.93 11.81 -6.65
CA HIS A 115 -12.58 11.27 -6.57
C HIS A 115 -11.54 12.19 -7.21
N ALA A 116 -11.84 12.74 -8.40
CA ALA A 116 -10.95 13.69 -9.07
C ALA A 116 -10.75 14.98 -8.24
N PHE A 117 -11.82 15.48 -7.59
CA PHE A 117 -11.71 16.61 -6.69
C PHE A 117 -10.89 16.29 -5.44
N ALA A 118 -11.08 15.13 -4.84
CA ALA A 118 -10.26 14.68 -3.70
C ALA A 118 -8.78 14.58 -4.08
N ASP A 119 -8.47 14.04 -5.26
CA ASP A 119 -7.10 13.93 -5.78
C ASP A 119 -6.43 15.30 -5.97
N ASP A 120 -7.15 16.27 -6.53
CA ASP A 120 -6.68 17.67 -6.65
C ASP A 120 -6.42 18.31 -5.27
N ILE A 121 -7.27 18.06 -4.27
CA ILE A 121 -7.05 18.53 -2.89
C ILE A 121 -5.78 17.94 -2.31
N VAL A 122 -5.62 16.62 -2.42
CA VAL A 122 -4.44 15.90 -1.93
C VAL A 122 -3.17 16.45 -2.58
N GLU A 123 -3.16 16.59 -3.91
CA GLU A 123 -2.00 17.10 -4.64
C GLU A 123 -1.69 18.55 -4.28
N ALA A 124 -2.69 19.42 -4.20
CA ALA A 124 -2.50 20.85 -3.86
C ALA A 124 -1.95 21.08 -2.45
N ILE A 125 -2.21 20.15 -1.51
CA ILE A 125 -1.77 20.28 -0.12
C ILE A 125 -0.47 19.50 0.14
N THR A 126 -0.33 18.29 -0.42
CA THR A 126 0.76 17.36 -0.11
C THR A 126 1.86 17.33 -1.17
N GLY A 127 1.58 17.81 -2.38
CA GLY A 127 2.47 17.69 -3.54
C GLY A 127 2.54 16.26 -4.12
N LYS A 128 1.68 15.34 -3.66
CA LYS A 128 1.61 13.96 -4.15
C LYS A 128 0.26 13.72 -4.81
N LYS A 129 0.25 12.95 -5.89
CA LYS A 129 -0.99 12.54 -6.54
C LYS A 129 -1.90 11.78 -5.57
N GLY A 130 -3.20 11.97 -5.70
CA GLY A 130 -4.20 11.17 -5.01
C GLY A 130 -4.33 9.75 -5.58
N ILE A 131 -5.25 8.98 -5.03
CA ILE A 131 -5.46 7.55 -5.35
C ILE A 131 -6.89 7.26 -5.85
N GLY A 132 -7.71 8.29 -6.06
CA GLY A 132 -9.14 8.18 -6.39
C GLY A 132 -9.44 7.38 -7.66
N GLU A 133 -8.54 7.38 -8.63
CA GLU A 133 -8.71 6.64 -9.88
C GLU A 133 -8.02 5.27 -9.91
N THR A 134 -7.61 4.72 -8.76
CA THR A 134 -6.91 3.44 -8.70
C THR A 134 -7.84 2.28 -8.38
N LYS A 135 -7.37 1.07 -8.66
CA LYS A 135 -8.12 -0.18 -8.42
C LYS A 135 -7.38 -1.11 -7.48
N ILE A 136 -8.16 -1.99 -6.85
CA ILE A 136 -7.67 -3.10 -6.06
C ILE A 136 -8.16 -4.41 -6.65
N ALA A 137 -7.32 -5.44 -6.59
CA ALA A 137 -7.70 -6.82 -6.85
C ALA A 137 -7.63 -7.60 -5.53
N PHE A 138 -8.50 -8.55 -5.32
CA PHE A 138 -8.54 -9.33 -4.08
C PHE A 138 -9.22 -10.67 -4.33
N LYS A 139 -9.04 -11.59 -3.39
CA LYS A 139 -9.76 -12.85 -3.33
C LYS A 139 -11.05 -12.64 -2.54
N ASP A 140 -12.19 -13.00 -3.11
CA ASP A 140 -13.46 -13.15 -2.41
C ASP A 140 -13.81 -14.62 -2.21
N GLN A 141 -14.25 -14.96 -1.00
CA GLN A 141 -14.79 -16.28 -0.64
C GLN A 141 -16.15 -16.09 0.01
N PRO A 142 -17.26 -16.38 -0.70
CA PRO A 142 -18.61 -16.12 -0.18
C PRO A 142 -18.90 -16.78 1.18
N THR A 143 -18.33 -17.97 1.43
CA THR A 143 -18.50 -18.74 2.67
C THR A 143 -17.35 -18.56 3.67
N GLY A 144 -16.31 -17.77 3.32
CA GLY A 144 -15.12 -17.58 4.14
C GLY A 144 -14.07 -18.72 4.04
N TYR A 145 -14.40 -19.83 3.41
CA TYR A 145 -13.52 -20.99 3.15
C TYR A 145 -13.86 -21.68 1.81
N GLY A 146 -12.94 -22.52 1.32
CA GLY A 146 -13.12 -23.27 0.08
C GLY A 146 -12.88 -22.45 -1.19
N PRO A 147 -13.59 -22.75 -2.28
CA PRO A 147 -13.48 -22.02 -3.54
C PRO A 147 -13.79 -20.54 -3.39
N GLY A 148 -13.15 -19.74 -4.20
CA GLY A 148 -13.36 -18.29 -4.28
C GLY A 148 -13.00 -17.79 -5.67
N GLU A 149 -13.20 -16.49 -5.90
CA GLU A 149 -12.87 -15.85 -7.17
C GLU A 149 -11.98 -14.62 -6.94
N ILE A 150 -11.22 -14.25 -7.95
CA ILE A 150 -10.52 -12.97 -7.96
C ILE A 150 -11.52 -11.89 -8.38
N TYR A 151 -11.59 -10.86 -7.57
CA TYR A 151 -12.40 -9.66 -7.80
C TYR A 151 -11.51 -8.46 -8.09
N VAL A 152 -12.07 -7.50 -8.79
CA VAL A 152 -11.50 -6.17 -8.98
C VAL A 152 -12.56 -5.15 -8.57
N ALA A 153 -12.12 -4.11 -7.85
CA ALA A 153 -12.96 -2.99 -7.44
C ALA A 153 -12.19 -1.67 -7.58
N ASP A 154 -12.89 -0.54 -7.46
CA ASP A 154 -12.25 0.72 -7.15
C ASP A 154 -11.63 0.64 -5.75
N PHE A 155 -10.65 1.50 -5.45
CA PHE A 155 -9.83 1.36 -4.23
C PHE A 155 -10.64 1.41 -2.92
N ASP A 156 -11.82 2.02 -2.95
CA ASP A 156 -12.75 2.14 -1.82
C ASP A 156 -13.81 1.02 -1.75
N GLY A 157 -13.68 0.01 -2.62
CA GLY A 157 -14.54 -1.16 -2.68
C GLY A 157 -15.76 -1.04 -3.59
N HIS A 158 -16.00 0.12 -4.21
CA HIS A 158 -17.09 0.26 -5.18
C HIS A 158 -16.79 -0.48 -6.50
N ASN A 159 -17.84 -0.76 -7.26
CA ASN A 159 -17.77 -1.45 -8.57
C ASN A 159 -17.06 -2.82 -8.48
N ALA A 160 -17.13 -3.48 -7.32
CA ALA A 160 -16.57 -4.81 -7.13
C ALA A 160 -17.22 -5.83 -8.07
N ARG A 161 -16.40 -6.53 -8.85
CA ARG A 161 -16.86 -7.56 -9.78
C ARG A 161 -15.87 -8.72 -9.87
N PRO A 162 -16.35 -9.96 -10.04
CA PRO A 162 -15.46 -11.07 -10.29
C PRO A 162 -14.79 -10.91 -11.66
N VAL A 163 -13.52 -11.28 -11.72
CA VAL A 163 -12.74 -11.36 -12.97
C VAL A 163 -12.34 -12.80 -13.28
N THR A 164 -12.59 -13.74 -12.37
CA THR A 164 -12.47 -15.18 -12.59
C THR A 164 -13.79 -15.87 -12.31
N THR A 165 -13.96 -17.06 -12.87
CA THR A 165 -15.10 -17.97 -12.65
C THR A 165 -14.56 -19.40 -12.59
N ASP A 166 -13.49 -19.59 -11.85
CA ASP A 166 -12.76 -20.85 -11.81
C ASP A 166 -13.48 -21.93 -11.00
N GLY A 167 -14.35 -21.52 -10.06
CA GLY A 167 -15.03 -22.44 -9.15
C GLY A 167 -14.05 -23.25 -8.29
N ALA A 168 -12.83 -22.72 -8.10
CA ALA A 168 -11.71 -23.38 -7.46
C ALA A 168 -11.08 -22.49 -6.39
N ILE A 169 -10.09 -23.00 -5.68
CA ILE A 169 -9.28 -22.15 -4.80
C ILE A 169 -8.44 -21.23 -5.67
N VAL A 170 -8.59 -19.92 -5.46
CA VAL A 170 -7.75 -18.88 -6.04
C VAL A 170 -7.01 -18.11 -4.96
N ALA A 171 -5.87 -17.49 -5.29
CA ALA A 171 -5.06 -16.76 -4.32
C ALA A 171 -4.09 -15.76 -4.98
N LYS A 172 -3.63 -14.82 -4.16
CA LYS A 172 -2.49 -13.93 -4.45
C LYS A 172 -2.57 -13.26 -5.83
N PRO A 173 -3.61 -12.44 -6.09
CA PRO A 173 -3.62 -11.62 -7.28
C PRO A 173 -2.46 -10.61 -7.25
N ALA A 174 -1.87 -10.35 -8.42
CA ALA A 174 -0.79 -9.38 -8.60
C ALA A 174 -0.99 -8.61 -9.90
N TRP A 175 -1.06 -7.31 -9.83
CA TRP A 175 -1.25 -6.45 -11.00
C TRP A 175 -0.02 -6.43 -11.91
N VAL A 176 -0.28 -6.39 -13.20
CA VAL A 176 0.75 -6.06 -14.20
C VAL A 176 0.86 -4.54 -14.28
N PRO A 177 2.03 -3.94 -14.03
CA PRO A 177 2.20 -2.49 -14.08
C PRO A 177 1.73 -1.89 -15.42
N ARG A 178 0.95 -0.81 -15.36
CA ARG A 178 0.45 -0.07 -16.52
C ARG A 178 -0.44 -0.88 -17.48
N GLN A 179 -0.94 -2.03 -17.06
CA GLN A 179 -1.83 -2.87 -17.85
C GLN A 179 -3.04 -3.31 -17.03
N LEU A 180 -4.17 -3.41 -17.66
CA LEU A 180 -5.37 -3.98 -17.05
C LEU A 180 -5.29 -5.52 -17.12
N ALA A 181 -4.35 -6.08 -16.38
CA ALA A 181 -4.05 -7.51 -16.35
C ALA A 181 -3.53 -7.95 -14.98
N LEU A 182 -3.73 -9.21 -14.65
CA LEU A 182 -3.36 -9.83 -13.38
C LEU A 182 -2.58 -11.12 -13.61
N TYR A 183 -1.68 -11.43 -12.65
CA TYR A 183 -1.29 -12.80 -12.35
C TYR A 183 -2.01 -13.23 -11.08
N TYR A 184 -2.36 -14.51 -10.99
CA TYR A 184 -2.96 -15.10 -9.78
C TYR A 184 -2.69 -16.60 -9.74
N THR A 185 -2.81 -17.19 -8.57
CA THR A 185 -2.75 -18.64 -8.38
C THR A 185 -4.16 -19.22 -8.46
N SER A 186 -4.34 -20.34 -9.19
CA SER A 186 -5.60 -21.07 -9.25
C SER A 186 -5.38 -22.58 -9.22
N TYR A 187 -6.26 -23.28 -8.51
CA TYR A 187 -6.31 -24.74 -8.43
C TYR A 187 -7.29 -25.36 -9.47
N ALA A 188 -7.76 -24.60 -10.43
CA ALA A 188 -8.73 -25.05 -11.44
C ALA A 188 -8.25 -26.26 -12.26
N ARG A 189 -6.95 -26.52 -12.33
CA ARG A 189 -6.34 -27.68 -13.01
C ARG A 189 -5.93 -28.81 -12.05
N GLY A 190 -6.36 -28.74 -10.77
CA GLY A 190 -6.07 -29.74 -9.74
C GLY A 190 -4.83 -29.42 -8.92
N ASN A 191 -3.82 -28.73 -9.47
CA ASN A 191 -2.63 -28.24 -8.79
C ASN A 191 -2.62 -26.70 -8.74
N PRO A 192 -1.90 -26.06 -7.82
CA PRO A 192 -1.72 -24.63 -7.84
C PRO A 192 -0.87 -24.21 -9.03
N ASP A 193 -1.47 -23.56 -9.99
CA ASP A 193 -0.81 -22.97 -11.17
C ASP A 193 -0.88 -21.46 -11.12
N ILE A 194 0.11 -20.77 -11.68
CA ILE A 194 0.08 -19.32 -11.86
C ILE A 194 -0.47 -19.01 -13.24
N PHE A 195 -1.57 -18.25 -13.26
CA PHE A 195 -2.22 -17.76 -14.48
C PHE A 195 -1.90 -16.28 -14.71
N TYR A 196 -1.73 -15.92 -15.97
CA TYR A 196 -1.87 -14.57 -16.47
C TYR A 196 -3.30 -14.36 -17.01
N HIS A 197 -3.92 -13.22 -16.70
CA HIS A 197 -5.24 -12.87 -17.17
C HIS A 197 -5.27 -11.42 -17.64
N ASN A 198 -5.51 -11.21 -18.93
CA ASN A 198 -5.78 -9.89 -19.51
C ASN A 198 -7.26 -9.55 -19.30
N LEU A 199 -7.55 -8.50 -18.51
CA LEU A 199 -8.92 -8.12 -18.16
C LEU A 199 -9.61 -7.27 -19.25
N THR A 200 -8.89 -6.89 -20.31
CA THR A 200 -9.44 -6.13 -21.43
C THR A 200 -10.14 -7.06 -22.45
N ASP A 201 -9.51 -8.17 -22.76
CA ASP A 201 -9.98 -9.13 -23.77
C ASP A 201 -10.38 -10.49 -23.16
N GLY A 202 -10.16 -10.68 -21.85
CA GLY A 202 -10.48 -11.91 -21.13
C GLY A 202 -9.52 -13.07 -21.39
N GLN A 203 -8.44 -12.89 -22.17
CA GLN A 203 -7.48 -13.95 -22.46
C GLN A 203 -6.73 -14.39 -21.20
N ARG A 204 -6.65 -15.71 -21.02
CA ARG A 204 -5.91 -16.34 -19.91
C ARG A 204 -4.90 -17.36 -20.43
N ARG A 205 -3.73 -17.40 -19.78
CA ARG A 205 -2.71 -18.43 -20.05
C ARG A 205 -2.02 -18.84 -18.75
N VAL A 206 -1.55 -20.07 -18.70
CA VAL A 206 -0.69 -20.54 -17.61
C VAL A 206 0.71 -19.94 -17.81
N LEU A 207 1.23 -19.27 -16.79
CA LEU A 207 2.62 -18.83 -16.73
C LEU A 207 3.52 -19.93 -16.17
N ALA A 208 3.13 -20.51 -15.03
CA ALA A 208 3.85 -21.60 -14.37
C ALA A 208 2.85 -22.68 -13.93
N GLY A 209 3.07 -23.89 -14.38
CA GLY A 209 2.29 -25.10 -14.08
C GLY A 209 3.22 -26.30 -13.93
N TYR A 210 4.30 -26.14 -13.18
CA TYR A 210 5.24 -27.21 -12.85
C TYR A 210 4.60 -28.18 -11.83
N SER A 211 5.09 -29.40 -11.77
CA SER A 211 4.68 -30.33 -10.71
C SER A 211 4.94 -29.70 -9.34
N GLY A 212 3.97 -29.79 -8.42
CA GLY A 212 4.04 -29.24 -7.08
C GLY A 212 3.52 -27.82 -6.96
N LEU A 213 4.13 -27.00 -6.11
CA LEU A 213 3.66 -25.66 -5.76
C LEU A 213 4.10 -24.61 -6.81
N ASN A 214 3.13 -23.88 -7.36
CA ASN A 214 3.34 -22.68 -8.19
C ASN A 214 2.46 -21.58 -7.66
N THR A 215 3.01 -20.57 -6.99
CA THR A 215 2.20 -19.55 -6.31
C THR A 215 2.91 -18.21 -6.15
N SER A 216 2.16 -17.21 -5.65
CA SER A 216 2.69 -15.92 -5.19
C SER A 216 3.50 -15.17 -6.24
N ALA A 217 2.93 -15.02 -7.44
CA ALA A 217 3.54 -14.20 -8.48
C ALA A 217 3.65 -12.74 -8.04
N ALA A 218 4.79 -12.11 -8.31
CA ALA A 218 5.03 -10.69 -8.14
C ALA A 218 5.70 -10.13 -9.41
N VAL A 219 5.13 -9.08 -9.97
CA VAL A 219 5.59 -8.49 -11.23
C VAL A 219 6.65 -7.42 -10.95
N SER A 220 7.73 -7.42 -11.73
CA SER A 220 8.76 -6.36 -11.64
C SER A 220 8.17 -4.99 -12.04
N PRO A 221 8.71 -3.86 -11.54
CA PRO A 221 8.16 -2.54 -11.81
C PRO A 221 8.06 -2.17 -13.30
N ASP A 222 8.95 -2.70 -14.11
CA ASP A 222 8.96 -2.52 -15.58
C ASP A 222 8.04 -3.50 -16.31
N GLY A 223 7.44 -4.46 -15.61
CA GLY A 223 6.57 -5.50 -16.16
C GLY A 223 7.31 -6.63 -16.90
N SER A 224 8.63 -6.60 -16.97
CA SER A 224 9.41 -7.54 -17.80
C SER A 224 9.68 -8.89 -17.15
N LYS A 225 9.62 -8.97 -15.82
CA LYS A 225 9.95 -10.17 -15.05
C LYS A 225 8.90 -10.50 -14.00
N ILE A 226 8.82 -11.78 -13.66
CA ILE A 226 7.96 -12.30 -12.59
C ILE A 226 8.84 -13.00 -11.58
N ALA A 227 8.70 -12.63 -10.30
CA ALA A 227 9.16 -13.46 -9.18
C ALA A 227 7.99 -14.33 -8.71
N MET A 228 8.26 -15.58 -8.37
CA MET A 228 7.24 -16.54 -7.95
C MET A 228 7.83 -17.56 -6.98
N VAL A 229 6.96 -18.29 -6.31
CA VAL A 229 7.34 -19.36 -5.40
C VAL A 229 7.09 -20.72 -6.07
N LEU A 230 8.13 -21.53 -6.17
CA LEU A 230 8.08 -22.90 -6.70
C LEU A 230 8.78 -23.86 -5.75
N ASP A 231 8.37 -25.14 -5.75
CA ASP A 231 9.05 -26.23 -5.02
C ASP A 231 9.84 -27.20 -5.94
N LYS A 232 10.20 -26.74 -7.13
CA LYS A 232 10.86 -27.52 -8.19
C LYS A 232 12.12 -28.30 -7.75
N THR A 233 12.80 -27.84 -6.71
CA THR A 233 14.07 -28.44 -6.22
C THR A 233 13.89 -29.25 -4.94
N GLY A 234 12.65 -29.56 -4.56
CA GLY A 234 12.34 -30.22 -3.30
C GLY A 234 12.30 -29.28 -2.10
N SER A 235 12.45 -27.97 -2.33
CA SER A 235 12.29 -26.92 -1.34
C SER A 235 11.50 -25.75 -1.94
N VAL A 236 10.69 -25.11 -1.11
CA VAL A 236 9.89 -23.95 -1.50
C VAL A 236 10.79 -22.72 -1.57
N ASN A 237 11.05 -22.22 -2.77
CA ASN A 237 11.99 -21.13 -3.00
C ASN A 237 11.44 -20.08 -3.96
N VAL A 238 12.09 -18.90 -3.97
CA VAL A 238 11.81 -17.84 -4.93
C VAL A 238 12.56 -18.12 -6.25
N TRP A 239 11.81 -18.03 -7.32
CA TRP A 239 12.27 -18.16 -8.70
C TRP A 239 11.89 -16.91 -9.48
N THR A 240 12.61 -16.59 -10.54
CA THR A 240 12.24 -15.53 -11.50
C THR A 240 12.20 -16.08 -12.91
N CYS A 241 11.32 -15.48 -13.73
CA CYS A 241 11.30 -15.69 -15.17
C CYS A 241 10.98 -14.37 -15.90
N ASN A 242 11.07 -14.36 -17.20
CA ASN A 242 10.50 -13.28 -18.02
C ASN A 242 8.95 -13.34 -17.96
N ALA A 243 8.29 -12.24 -18.32
CA ALA A 243 6.82 -12.14 -18.32
C ALA A 243 6.14 -13.17 -19.26
N ASP A 244 6.84 -13.70 -20.24
CA ASP A 244 6.37 -14.77 -21.13
C ASP A 244 6.59 -16.19 -20.56
N GLY A 245 7.24 -16.33 -19.40
CA GLY A 245 7.59 -17.60 -18.74
C GLY A 245 8.98 -18.14 -19.12
N SER A 246 9.68 -17.54 -20.06
CA SER A 246 11.04 -17.93 -20.44
C SER A 246 12.09 -17.55 -19.39
N ASN A 247 13.30 -18.06 -19.51
CA ASN A 247 14.45 -17.75 -18.64
C ASN A 247 14.19 -18.01 -17.15
N LEU A 248 13.58 -19.14 -16.82
CA LEU A 248 13.34 -19.52 -15.43
C LEU A 248 14.67 -19.67 -14.67
N ARG A 249 14.79 -18.96 -13.53
CA ARG A 249 16.01 -18.93 -12.71
C ARG A 249 15.66 -19.16 -11.24
N HIS A 250 16.42 -19.99 -10.56
CA HIS A 250 16.41 -20.18 -9.13
C HIS A 250 17.14 -19.00 -8.46
N VAL A 251 16.48 -18.29 -7.55
CA VAL A 251 17.01 -17.07 -6.92
C VAL A 251 17.42 -17.29 -5.48
N THR A 252 16.63 -18.05 -4.73
CA THR A 252 16.88 -18.30 -3.31
C THR A 252 16.98 -19.80 -3.03
N SER A 253 17.67 -20.16 -1.95
CA SER A 253 17.89 -21.55 -1.51
C SER A 253 17.58 -21.76 -0.02
N GLY A 254 16.62 -20.99 0.52
CA GLY A 254 16.12 -21.14 1.87
C GLY A 254 15.30 -22.41 2.07
N ILE A 255 14.83 -22.66 3.29
CA ILE A 255 14.03 -23.86 3.62
C ILE A 255 12.57 -23.66 3.19
N GLU A 256 12.01 -22.49 3.44
CA GLU A 256 10.62 -22.11 3.13
C GLU A 256 10.59 -20.63 2.77
N ASP A 257 10.89 -20.31 1.53
CA ASP A 257 10.83 -18.94 1.03
C ASP A 257 9.45 -18.66 0.47
N SER A 258 8.88 -17.49 0.74
CA SER A 258 7.49 -17.15 0.36
C SER A 258 7.28 -15.66 0.14
N SER A 259 6.18 -15.34 -0.53
CA SER A 259 5.65 -13.98 -0.70
C SER A 259 6.70 -12.99 -1.22
N PRO A 260 7.32 -13.22 -2.39
CA PRO A 260 8.27 -12.28 -2.96
C PRO A 260 7.59 -10.97 -3.36
N CYS A 261 8.28 -9.84 -3.16
CA CYS A 261 7.94 -8.54 -3.74
C CYS A 261 9.19 -7.84 -4.28
N TRP A 262 9.02 -7.03 -5.32
CA TRP A 262 10.12 -6.31 -5.95
C TRP A 262 10.36 -4.95 -5.29
N SER A 263 11.62 -4.55 -5.21
CA SER A 263 11.95 -3.13 -4.98
C SER A 263 11.52 -2.29 -6.19
N PRO A 264 11.13 -1.01 -6.02
CA PRO A 264 10.63 -0.18 -7.11
C PRO A 264 11.66 0.11 -8.21
N ASN A 265 12.94 -0.08 -7.94
CA ASN A 265 14.00 0.01 -8.95
C ASN A 265 14.32 -1.33 -9.64
N GLY A 266 13.57 -2.40 -9.33
CA GLY A 266 13.75 -3.74 -9.91
C GLY A 266 15.04 -4.47 -9.54
N ARG A 267 15.88 -3.92 -8.63
CA ARG A 267 17.20 -4.49 -8.31
C ARG A 267 17.15 -5.54 -7.20
N TRP A 268 16.12 -5.53 -6.35
CA TRP A 268 16.00 -6.40 -5.19
C TRP A 268 14.65 -7.10 -5.19
N ILE A 269 14.65 -8.30 -4.61
CA ILE A 269 13.43 -9.04 -4.24
C ILE A 269 13.46 -9.19 -2.71
N CYS A 270 12.42 -8.67 -2.04
CA CYS A 270 12.18 -8.93 -0.63
C CYS A 270 11.22 -10.12 -0.51
N TYR A 271 11.42 -10.96 0.48
CA TYR A 271 10.64 -12.18 0.69
C TYR A 271 10.67 -12.62 2.16
N ALA A 272 9.74 -13.47 2.55
CA ALA A 272 9.77 -14.11 3.86
C ALA A 272 10.49 -15.45 3.74
N THR A 273 11.38 -15.75 4.69
CA THR A 273 12.16 -16.98 4.75
C THR A 273 12.15 -17.57 6.16
N LYS A 274 12.48 -18.84 6.30
CA LYS A 274 12.57 -19.52 7.59
C LYS A 274 14.04 -19.81 7.94
N VAL A 275 14.47 -19.30 9.09
CA VAL A 275 15.83 -19.49 9.62
C VAL A 275 15.70 -19.97 11.06
N ASN A 276 16.30 -21.13 11.39
CA ASN A 276 16.22 -21.72 12.74
C ASN A 276 14.78 -21.76 13.27
N SER A 277 13.85 -22.25 12.47
CA SER A 277 12.41 -22.38 12.76
C SER A 277 11.65 -21.05 12.99
N ARG A 278 12.28 -19.90 12.76
CA ARG A 278 11.65 -18.58 12.86
C ARG A 278 11.54 -17.91 11.48
N ARG A 279 10.41 -17.29 11.20
CA ARG A 279 10.26 -16.48 9.99
C ARG A 279 11.01 -15.16 10.13
N ARG A 280 11.64 -14.74 9.02
CA ARG A 280 12.34 -13.46 8.88
C ARG A 280 12.01 -12.88 7.51
N LEU A 281 12.13 -11.56 7.40
CA LEU A 281 12.22 -10.92 6.09
C LEU A 281 13.68 -10.87 5.65
N ALA A 282 13.88 -11.12 4.37
CA ALA A 282 15.16 -11.02 3.70
C ALA A 282 15.01 -10.35 2.35
N LYS A 283 16.09 -9.79 1.84
CA LYS A 283 16.16 -9.31 0.46
C LYS A 283 17.38 -9.90 -0.24
N VAL A 284 17.24 -10.16 -1.53
CA VAL A 284 18.29 -10.71 -2.40
C VAL A 284 18.35 -9.89 -3.68
N PRO A 285 19.53 -9.68 -4.30
CA PRO A 285 19.59 -9.07 -5.62
C PRO A 285 18.74 -9.88 -6.62
N ALA A 286 17.96 -9.21 -7.47
CA ALA A 286 17.10 -9.87 -8.46
C ALA A 286 17.89 -10.76 -9.44
N ALA A 287 19.17 -10.44 -9.63
CA ALA A 287 20.10 -11.27 -10.41
C ALA A 287 20.65 -12.48 -9.63
N GLY A 288 20.22 -12.70 -8.39
CA GLY A 288 20.83 -13.64 -7.46
C GLY A 288 22.06 -13.07 -6.76
N GLY A 289 22.47 -13.69 -5.64
CA GLY A 289 23.62 -13.25 -4.86
C GLY A 289 23.41 -13.38 -3.36
N ALA A 290 24.16 -12.59 -2.57
CA ALA A 290 24.12 -12.66 -1.12
C ALA A 290 22.77 -12.18 -0.55
N VAL A 291 22.19 -13.00 0.34
CA VAL A 291 20.95 -12.68 1.06
C VAL A 291 21.27 -11.69 2.19
N GLN A 292 20.42 -10.67 2.32
CA GLN A 292 20.47 -9.70 3.40
C GLN A 292 19.21 -9.84 4.27
N TYR A 293 19.37 -10.19 5.53
CA TYR A 293 18.25 -10.26 6.48
C TYR A 293 17.90 -8.86 6.97
N LEU A 294 16.59 -8.56 7.01
CA LEU A 294 16.08 -7.29 7.53
C LEU A 294 15.94 -7.37 9.07
N ASN A 295 16.14 -6.25 9.73
CA ASN A 295 15.96 -6.14 11.17
C ASN A 295 14.46 -6.07 11.53
N THR A 296 13.88 -7.21 11.86
CA THR A 296 12.48 -7.32 12.32
C THR A 296 12.38 -7.52 13.84
N ALA A 297 13.31 -6.93 14.61
CA ALA A 297 13.24 -6.97 16.06
C ALA A 297 11.95 -6.30 16.58
N GLY A 298 11.35 -6.88 17.62
CA GLY A 298 10.11 -6.39 18.22
C GLY A 298 8.83 -6.95 17.59
N VAL A 299 8.93 -7.73 16.50
CA VAL A 299 7.79 -8.43 15.87
C VAL A 299 8.12 -9.90 15.62
N SER A 300 7.08 -10.74 15.49
CA SER A 300 7.23 -12.19 15.30
C SER A 300 6.62 -12.64 13.98
N ASN A 301 7.16 -13.74 13.43
CA ASN A 301 6.66 -14.37 12.21
C ASN A 301 6.31 -13.40 11.08
N PRO A 302 7.22 -12.50 10.66
CA PRO A 302 6.96 -11.57 9.57
C PRO A 302 6.78 -12.33 8.26
N THR A 303 5.76 -11.94 7.49
CA THR A 303 5.40 -12.53 6.19
C THR A 303 4.73 -11.48 5.29
N GLU A 304 4.53 -11.81 4.02
CA GLU A 304 3.78 -11.00 3.06
C GLU A 304 4.32 -9.56 2.94
N PRO A 305 5.63 -9.40 2.69
CA PRO A 305 6.18 -8.08 2.47
C PRO A 305 5.65 -7.45 1.18
N ASP A 306 5.40 -6.15 1.22
CA ASP A 306 5.20 -5.31 0.04
C ASP A 306 6.06 -4.05 0.16
N TRP A 307 6.75 -3.69 -0.92
CA TRP A 307 7.69 -2.56 -0.95
C TRP A 307 6.98 -1.32 -1.47
N SER A 308 7.12 -0.18 -0.75
CA SER A 308 6.48 1.08 -1.18
C SER A 308 7.05 1.54 -2.53
N PRO A 309 6.23 2.12 -3.44
CA PRO A 309 6.67 2.61 -4.74
C PRO A 309 7.81 3.64 -4.68
N ASP A 310 7.90 4.45 -3.62
CA ASP A 310 9.01 5.41 -3.42
C ASP A 310 10.30 4.76 -2.87
N GLY A 311 10.27 3.46 -2.61
CA GLY A 311 11.42 2.69 -2.14
C GLY A 311 11.78 2.86 -0.67
N LYS A 312 11.04 3.66 0.11
CA LYS A 312 11.42 4.02 1.47
C LYS A 312 10.99 3.03 2.53
N TYR A 313 9.89 2.31 2.30
CA TYR A 313 9.28 1.45 3.30
C TYR A 313 8.98 0.05 2.77
N ILE A 314 8.92 -0.91 3.69
CA ILE A 314 8.37 -2.25 3.49
C ILE A 314 7.24 -2.41 4.50
N ALA A 315 6.02 -2.67 3.99
CA ALA A 315 4.89 -3.11 4.78
C ALA A 315 4.86 -4.65 4.83
N PHE A 316 4.41 -5.23 5.92
CA PHE A 316 4.33 -6.68 6.04
C PHE A 316 3.34 -7.09 7.13
N THR A 317 2.93 -8.34 7.12
CA THR A 317 2.16 -8.98 8.18
C THR A 317 3.09 -9.52 9.25
N SER A 318 2.77 -9.30 10.53
CA SER A 318 3.40 -9.95 11.68
C SER A 318 2.35 -10.72 12.46
N GLN A 319 2.72 -11.89 12.99
CA GLN A 319 1.87 -12.69 13.88
C GLN A 319 2.48 -12.76 15.29
N MET A 320 1.92 -11.96 16.20
CA MET A 320 2.27 -11.91 17.63
C MET A 320 1.04 -12.26 18.49
N GLY A 321 0.43 -13.42 18.27
CA GLY A 321 -0.91 -13.76 18.71
C GLY A 321 -1.86 -13.50 17.55
N ASP A 322 -2.43 -12.29 17.46
CA ASP A 322 -3.18 -11.83 16.30
C ASP A 322 -2.28 -11.29 15.19
N PHE A 323 -2.83 -11.20 13.98
CA PHE A 323 -2.12 -10.59 12.85
C PHE A 323 -2.10 -9.07 12.96
N SER A 324 -0.97 -8.48 12.62
CA SER A 324 -0.77 -7.03 12.63
C SER A 324 -0.07 -6.55 11.37
N ILE A 325 -0.50 -5.40 10.87
CA ILE A 325 0.19 -4.67 9.81
C ILE A 325 1.37 -3.91 10.42
N CYS A 326 2.55 -4.19 9.92
CA CYS A 326 3.80 -3.54 10.33
C CYS A 326 4.43 -2.82 9.14
N VAL A 327 5.11 -1.71 9.41
CA VAL A 327 5.89 -0.97 8.40
C VAL A 327 7.26 -0.66 8.96
N MET A 328 8.31 -0.82 8.14
CA MET A 328 9.68 -0.49 8.48
C MET A 328 10.40 0.25 7.35
N PRO A 329 11.46 1.02 7.62
CA PRO A 329 12.34 1.52 6.58
C PRO A 329 12.96 0.38 5.76
N ALA A 330 12.97 0.51 4.44
CA ALA A 330 13.46 -0.54 3.53
C ALA A 330 14.97 -0.76 3.58
N ASP A 331 15.71 0.21 4.13
CA ASP A 331 17.16 0.09 4.39
C ASP A 331 17.48 -0.71 5.66
N GLY A 332 16.45 -1.00 6.50
CA GLY A 332 16.61 -1.70 7.76
C GLY A 332 17.21 -0.85 8.90
N SER A 333 17.24 0.48 8.74
CA SER A 333 17.84 1.41 9.71
C SER A 333 17.09 1.48 11.05
N GLN A 334 15.81 1.10 11.07
CA GLN A 334 14.96 1.12 12.26
C GLN A 334 14.13 -0.16 12.36
N THR A 335 13.69 -0.47 13.58
CA THR A 335 12.76 -1.56 13.84
C THR A 335 11.37 -1.26 13.30
N PRO A 336 10.54 -2.28 13.04
CA PRO A 336 9.18 -2.11 12.54
C PRO A 336 8.28 -1.31 13.50
N THR A 337 7.40 -0.51 12.93
CA THR A 337 6.27 0.11 13.63
C THR A 337 5.02 -0.74 13.40
N VAL A 338 4.36 -1.19 14.47
CA VAL A 338 3.05 -1.85 14.41
C VAL A 338 1.98 -0.78 14.25
N LEU A 339 1.16 -0.89 13.21
CA LEU A 339 0.13 0.10 12.90
C LEU A 339 -1.26 -0.31 13.39
N VAL A 340 -1.83 -1.37 12.85
CA VAL A 340 -3.20 -1.86 13.12
C VAL A 340 -3.25 -3.38 13.06
N SER A 341 -4.32 -3.98 13.60
CA SER A 341 -4.61 -5.41 13.39
C SER A 341 -4.98 -5.67 11.93
N GLY A 342 -4.46 -6.73 11.35
CA GLY A 342 -4.73 -7.13 9.97
C GLY A 342 -3.57 -7.86 9.31
N GLN A 343 -3.76 -8.19 8.03
CA GLN A 343 -2.80 -8.98 7.24
C GLN A 343 -2.86 -8.63 5.75
N ASN A 344 -1.89 -9.12 4.98
CA ASN A 344 -1.78 -8.94 3.53
C ASN A 344 -1.77 -7.46 3.10
N PRO A 345 -0.85 -6.63 3.60
CA PRO A 345 -0.77 -5.25 3.16
C PRO A 345 -0.33 -5.13 1.70
N SER A 346 -0.89 -4.17 0.97
CA SER A 346 -0.39 -3.77 -0.34
C SER A 346 -0.40 -2.25 -0.48
N TRP A 347 0.72 -1.69 -0.93
CA TRP A 347 0.90 -0.23 -1.07
C TRP A 347 0.11 0.33 -2.26
N SER A 348 -0.48 1.48 -2.04
CA SER A 348 -0.99 2.35 -3.10
C SER A 348 0.14 3.04 -3.86
N PRO A 349 -0.11 3.54 -5.09
CA PRO A 349 0.90 4.26 -5.88
C PRO A 349 1.48 5.50 -5.18
N ASN A 350 0.73 6.17 -4.29
CA ASN A 350 1.19 7.37 -3.59
C ASN A 350 2.21 7.10 -2.47
N SER A 351 2.54 5.83 -2.17
CA SER A 351 3.47 5.43 -1.10
C SER A 351 3.07 5.94 0.29
N ARG A 352 1.77 6.13 0.50
CA ARG A 352 1.21 6.64 1.75
C ARG A 352 0.16 5.70 2.33
N THR A 353 -0.63 5.09 1.47
CA THR A 353 -1.82 4.33 1.83
C THR A 353 -1.60 2.85 1.60
N LEU A 354 -2.14 2.00 2.46
CA LEU A 354 -2.17 0.54 2.31
C LEU A 354 -3.61 0.07 2.16
N VAL A 355 -3.85 -0.91 1.29
CA VAL A 355 -4.99 -1.80 1.39
C VAL A 355 -4.56 -3.06 2.13
N TYR A 356 -5.41 -3.57 3.02
CA TYR A 356 -5.15 -4.77 3.81
C TYR A 356 -6.48 -5.45 4.16
N ASN A 357 -6.45 -6.64 4.73
CA ASN A 357 -7.65 -7.27 5.27
C ASN A 357 -7.51 -7.55 6.76
N HIS A 358 -8.64 -7.50 7.47
CA HIS A 358 -8.73 -7.88 8.89
C HIS A 358 -10.01 -8.64 9.19
N ALA A 359 -10.03 -9.34 10.31
CA ALA A 359 -11.19 -10.14 10.73
C ALA A 359 -12.27 -9.27 11.40
N VAL A 360 -13.52 -9.45 10.97
CA VAL A 360 -14.71 -8.94 11.64
C VAL A 360 -15.68 -10.12 11.83
N GLY A 361 -15.77 -10.62 13.06
CA GLY A 361 -16.45 -11.88 13.34
C GLY A 361 -15.79 -13.04 12.58
N HIS A 362 -16.56 -13.74 11.74
CA HIS A 362 -16.08 -14.86 10.93
C HIS A 362 -15.67 -14.47 9.50
N ARG A 363 -15.69 -13.20 9.16
CA ARG A 363 -15.40 -12.69 7.81
C ARG A 363 -14.11 -11.89 7.81
N GLN A 364 -13.43 -11.94 6.69
CA GLN A 364 -12.35 -11.00 6.37
C GLN A 364 -12.94 -9.84 5.57
N ILE A 365 -12.60 -8.61 5.94
CA ILE A 365 -13.00 -7.41 5.21
C ILE A 365 -11.78 -6.62 4.78
N LEU A 366 -11.91 -5.89 3.68
CA LEU A 366 -10.86 -4.99 3.19
C LEU A 366 -10.96 -3.64 3.87
N SER A 367 -9.81 -3.06 4.14
CA SER A 367 -9.69 -1.70 4.68
C SER A 367 -8.53 -0.95 4.05
N VAL A 368 -8.65 0.36 4.01
CA VAL A 368 -7.65 1.29 3.50
C VAL A 368 -7.09 2.10 4.66
N LEU A 369 -5.76 2.13 4.80
CA LEU A 369 -5.02 2.69 5.94
C LEU A 369 -4.04 3.77 5.49
N ASP A 370 -4.09 4.95 6.08
CA ASP A 370 -2.99 5.93 6.05
C ASP A 370 -1.91 5.52 7.05
N VAL A 371 -0.71 5.21 6.58
CA VAL A 371 0.36 4.66 7.43
C VAL A 371 0.96 5.69 8.40
N PHE A 372 0.80 6.98 8.13
CA PHE A 372 1.39 8.04 8.94
C PHE A 372 0.45 8.47 10.07
N THR A 373 -0.85 8.56 9.81
CA THR A 373 -1.86 8.99 10.81
C THR A 373 -2.55 7.84 11.52
N LYS A 374 -2.45 6.60 11.01
CA LYS A 374 -3.23 5.40 11.40
C LYS A 374 -4.74 5.52 11.15
N GLN A 375 -5.19 6.53 10.43
CA GLN A 375 -6.59 6.59 10.04
C GLN A 375 -6.87 5.49 9.01
N TYR A 376 -7.98 4.79 9.19
CA TYR A 376 -8.42 3.78 8.24
C TYR A 376 -9.93 3.84 8.00
N LYS A 377 -10.35 3.25 6.91
CA LYS A 377 -11.76 3.05 6.54
C LYS A 377 -11.92 1.65 5.96
N ASP A 378 -12.99 1.00 6.38
CA ASP A 378 -13.40 -0.26 5.78
C ASP A 378 -13.98 -0.01 4.39
N CYS A 379 -13.85 -0.98 3.48
CA CYS A 379 -14.47 -0.96 2.16
C CYS A 379 -15.87 -1.62 2.25
N PRO A 380 -16.94 -0.85 2.48
CA PRO A 380 -18.23 -1.42 2.89
C PRO A 380 -19.00 -2.10 1.76
N HIS A 381 -18.62 -1.84 0.51
CA HIS A 381 -19.38 -2.30 -0.67
C HIS A 381 -18.85 -3.60 -1.28
N VAL A 382 -17.89 -4.23 -0.64
CA VAL A 382 -17.32 -5.51 -1.10
C VAL A 382 -18.10 -6.67 -0.44
N PRO A 383 -18.72 -7.54 -1.23
CA PRO A 383 -19.44 -8.70 -0.67
C PRO A 383 -18.47 -9.77 -0.15
N GLY A 384 -19.00 -10.79 0.53
CA GLY A 384 -18.26 -12.00 0.87
C GLY A 384 -17.26 -11.87 2.01
N SER A 385 -16.22 -12.68 1.96
CA SER A 385 -15.06 -12.66 2.87
C SER A 385 -13.81 -12.43 2.04
N ASN A 386 -13.20 -11.27 2.20
CA ASN A 386 -12.23 -10.70 1.27
C ASN A 386 -10.82 -10.71 1.85
N SER A 387 -9.86 -11.22 1.10
CA SER A 387 -8.48 -11.36 1.57
C SER A 387 -7.47 -11.18 0.44
N GLN A 388 -6.20 -11.07 0.83
CA GLN A 388 -5.07 -10.99 -0.10
C GLN A 388 -5.22 -9.86 -1.14
N PRO A 389 -5.52 -8.63 -0.71
CA PRO A 389 -5.63 -7.53 -1.65
C PRO A 389 -4.29 -7.20 -2.30
N ALA A 390 -4.36 -6.70 -3.53
CA ALA A 390 -3.25 -6.13 -4.27
C ALA A 390 -3.68 -4.79 -4.86
N TRP A 391 -2.90 -3.75 -4.65
CA TRP A 391 -3.16 -2.43 -5.23
C TRP A 391 -2.59 -2.33 -6.63
N GLU A 392 -3.32 -1.70 -7.55
CA GLU A 392 -2.89 -1.44 -8.93
C GLU A 392 -1.59 -0.60 -8.95
N ARG A 393 -0.67 -0.94 -9.85
CA ARG A 393 0.60 -0.23 -10.07
C ARG A 393 0.51 0.58 -11.37
N LYS A 394 0.21 1.87 -11.26
CA LYS A 394 0.03 2.77 -12.41
C LYS A 394 1.31 3.44 -12.91
N ASP A 395 2.34 3.52 -12.06
CA ASP A 395 3.59 4.23 -12.36
C ASP A 395 4.68 3.32 -12.94
#